data_02653f6a5bebd475f1ef7d54812f469e
#
_entry.id   02653f6a5bebd475f1ef7d54812f469e
#
_cell.length_a   1.000
_cell.length_b   1.000
_cell.length_c   1.000
_cell.angle_alpha   90.00
_cell.angle_beta   90.00
_cell.angle_gamma   90.00
#
_symmetry.space_group_name_H-M   'P 1'
#
loop_
_entity.id
_entity.type
_entity.pdbx_description
1 polymer ?
#
loop_
_entity_poly.entity_id
_entity_poly.type
_entity_poly.pdbx_seq_one_letter_code
_entity_poly.pdbx_strand_id
1 'polypeptide(L)'
;KEFLFVPISSYSPSAFAFRVTSWSMKEGGILPGDIAIAEKEREPKDGDIVLSKAREGEGRMELRRLRIRGSLMELWPENDSMGITRSQNLEICGILTEIRRKY
;
A
#
# COMPACT_ATOMS: atom_id res chain seq x y z
N LYS A 1 -6.45 2.82 13.37
CA LYS A 1 -6.75 3.94 13.34
C LYS A 1 -6.42 4.85 12.18
N GLU A 2 -5.87 5.91 12.23
CA GLU A 2 -5.63 6.67 11.02
C GLU A 2 -4.16 6.68 10.66
N PHE A 3 -3.90 7.00 9.42
CA PHE A 3 -2.56 7.17 8.92
C PHE A 3 -2.14 8.62 9.09
N LEU A 4 -0.93 8.81 9.56
CA LEU A 4 -0.32 10.12 9.59
C LEU A 4 0.66 10.17 8.43
N PHE A 5 0.30 10.88 7.39
CA PHE A 5 1.13 10.99 6.20
C PHE A 5 2.04 12.19 6.31
N VAL A 6 3.33 11.94 6.20
CA VAL A 6 4.34 12.98 6.33
C VAL A 6 5.04 13.13 4.99
N PRO A 7 4.94 14.30 4.34
CA PRO A 7 5.68 14.51 3.10
C PRO A 7 7.18 14.43 3.34
N ILE A 8 7.89 13.79 2.41
CA ILE A 8 9.34 13.72 2.46
C ILE A 8 9.89 14.21 1.14
N SER A 9 9.72 15.50 0.91
CA SER A 9 10.10 16.07 -0.37
C SER A 9 11.59 15.98 -0.64
N SER A 10 12.41 15.83 0.39
CA SER A 10 13.83 15.62 0.19
C SER A 10 14.11 14.25 -0.42
N TYR A 11 13.21 13.29 -0.27
CA TYR A 11 13.34 11.98 -0.88
C TYR A 11 12.88 12.04 -2.35
N SER A 12 11.72 12.61 -2.57
CA SER A 12 11.13 12.77 -3.89
C SER A 12 9.96 13.75 -3.74
N PRO A 13 9.63 14.53 -4.78
CA PRO A 13 8.55 15.51 -4.65
C PRO A 13 7.21 14.92 -4.27
N SER A 14 6.93 13.68 -4.67
CA SER A 14 5.64 13.05 -4.39
C SER A 14 5.71 12.02 -3.28
N ALA A 15 6.84 11.90 -2.59
CA ALA A 15 7.01 10.88 -1.56
C ALA A 15 6.33 11.29 -0.26
N PHE A 16 5.80 10.29 0.43
CA PHE A 16 5.25 10.50 1.77
C PHE A 16 5.52 9.24 2.61
N ALA A 17 5.51 9.42 3.91
CA ALA A 17 5.77 8.33 4.84
C ALA A 17 4.55 8.13 5.73
N PHE A 18 4.33 6.90 6.15
CA PHE A 18 3.26 6.59 7.09
C PHE A 18 3.62 5.35 7.89
N ARG A 19 2.98 5.19 9.04
CA ARG A 19 3.20 4.04 9.89
C ARG A 19 2.28 2.90 9.48
N VAL A 20 2.83 1.73 9.31
CA VAL A 20 2.04 0.54 9.03
C VAL A 20 1.31 0.13 10.30
N THR A 21 0.01 -0.10 10.19
CA THR A 21 -0.80 -0.52 11.34
C THR A 21 -1.47 -1.87 11.11
N SER A 22 -1.39 -2.41 9.90
CA SER A 22 -2.09 -3.61 9.51
C SER A 22 -1.12 -4.78 9.40
N TRP A 23 -1.65 -5.99 9.58
CA TRP A 23 -0.91 -7.23 9.39
C TRP A 23 -1.02 -7.76 7.97
N SER A 24 -1.61 -7.00 7.05
CA SER A 24 -1.96 -7.48 5.72
C SER A 24 -0.78 -7.96 4.90
N MET A 25 0.43 -7.50 5.22
CA MET A 25 1.63 -7.86 4.45
C MET A 25 2.68 -8.56 5.31
N LYS A 26 2.25 -9.22 6.39
CA LYS A 26 3.20 -9.80 7.35
C LYS A 26 4.06 -10.87 6.72
N GLU A 27 3.52 -11.64 5.78
CA GLU A 27 4.30 -12.72 5.16
C GLU A 27 5.26 -12.19 4.12
N GLY A 28 5.09 -10.94 3.71
CA GLY A 28 6.06 -10.25 2.89
C GLY A 28 7.08 -9.47 3.68
N GLY A 29 7.03 -9.59 5.01
CA GLY A 29 8.02 -8.95 5.87
C GLY A 29 7.68 -7.54 6.30
N ILE A 30 6.47 -7.06 6.03
CA ILE A 30 6.04 -5.73 6.45
C ILE A 30 5.12 -5.87 7.65
N LEU A 31 5.50 -5.27 8.76
CA LEU A 31 4.85 -5.49 10.05
C LEU A 31 4.29 -4.18 10.59
N PRO A 32 3.26 -4.26 11.44
CA PRO A 32 2.81 -3.07 12.15
C PRO A 32 3.96 -2.42 12.89
N GLY A 33 4.00 -1.10 12.84
CA GLY A 33 5.09 -0.35 13.43
C GLY A 33 6.17 0.06 12.46
N ASP A 34 6.25 -0.62 11.31
CA ASP A 34 7.19 -0.20 10.27
C ASP A 34 6.80 1.15 9.71
N ILE A 35 7.78 1.88 9.20
CA ILE A 35 7.52 3.12 8.47
C ILE A 35 7.62 2.81 6.99
N ALA A 36 6.54 3.09 6.28
CA ALA A 36 6.47 2.87 4.85
C ALA A 36 6.68 4.19 4.14
N ILE A 37 7.46 4.15 3.05
CA ILE A 37 7.65 5.30 2.18
C ILE A 37 7.04 4.96 0.84
N ALA A 38 6.18 5.82 0.34
CA ALA A 38 5.47 5.60 -0.91
C ALA A 38 5.52 6.86 -1.76
N GLU A 39 5.34 6.70 -3.06
CA GLU A 39 5.32 7.80 -4.00
C GLU A 39 3.98 7.82 -4.73
N LYS A 40 3.39 9.01 -4.83
CA LYS A 40 2.07 9.16 -5.43
C LYS A 40 2.09 9.13 -6.95
N GLU A 41 3.14 9.65 -7.55
CA GLU A 41 3.12 9.96 -8.97
C GLU A 41 3.79 8.92 -9.83
N ARG A 42 3.95 7.73 -9.29
CA ARG A 42 4.45 6.61 -10.08
C ARG A 42 3.28 5.86 -10.68
N GLU A 43 3.50 5.33 -11.87
CA GLU A 43 2.49 4.48 -12.48
C GLU A 43 2.59 3.08 -11.89
N PRO A 44 1.49 2.54 -11.35
CA PRO A 44 1.51 1.21 -10.77
C PRO A 44 1.74 0.14 -11.80
N LYS A 45 2.52 -0.86 -11.44
CA LYS A 45 2.83 -1.99 -12.31
C LYS A 45 2.52 -3.28 -11.61
N ASP A 46 2.32 -4.32 -12.39
CA ASP A 46 2.11 -5.66 -11.85
C ASP A 46 3.27 -6.01 -10.93
N GLY A 47 2.96 -6.46 -9.72
CA GLY A 47 3.95 -6.84 -8.73
C GLY A 47 4.32 -5.76 -7.75
N ASP A 48 3.90 -4.51 -7.98
CA ASP A 48 4.18 -3.45 -7.01
C ASP A 48 3.39 -3.66 -5.72
N ILE A 49 3.97 -3.22 -4.62
CA ILE A 49 3.19 -3.09 -3.39
C ILE A 49 2.64 -1.68 -3.38
N VAL A 50 1.33 -1.57 -3.25
CA VAL A 50 0.66 -0.29 -3.38
C VAL A 50 -0.14 0.02 -2.12
N LEU A 51 -0.32 1.31 -1.85
CA LEU A 51 -1.26 1.77 -0.85
C LEU A 51 -2.56 2.04 -1.60
N SER A 52 -3.60 1.29 -1.24
CA SER A 52 -4.85 1.34 -1.97
C SER A 52 -5.99 1.72 -1.05
N LYS A 53 -7.04 2.25 -1.64
CA LYS A 53 -8.22 2.69 -0.92
C LYS A 53 -9.44 2.28 -1.74
N ALA A 54 -10.41 1.64 -1.08
CA ALA A 54 -11.67 1.37 -1.73
C ALA A 54 -12.43 2.67 -1.88
N ARG A 55 -12.99 2.91 -3.06
CA ARG A 55 -13.76 4.14 -3.28
C ARG A 55 -15.10 4.11 -2.59
N GLU A 56 -15.55 2.93 -2.23
CA GLU A 56 -16.80 2.74 -1.52
C GLU A 56 -16.52 2.39 -0.07
N GLY A 57 -17.49 2.55 0.77
CA GLY A 57 -17.39 2.20 2.15
C GLY A 57 -16.60 3.23 2.92
N GLU A 58 -15.79 2.77 3.85
CA GLU A 58 -15.11 3.66 4.78
C GLU A 58 -13.84 4.26 4.23
N GLY A 59 -13.41 3.84 3.06
CA GLY A 59 -12.23 4.39 2.46
C GLY A 59 -10.93 4.09 3.20
N ARG A 60 -10.86 2.94 3.85
CA ARG A 60 -9.65 2.54 4.57
C ARG A 60 -8.51 2.30 3.59
N MET A 61 -7.34 2.81 3.91
CA MET A 61 -6.15 2.61 3.09
C MET A 61 -5.34 1.46 3.63
N GLU A 62 -4.88 0.60 2.73
CA GLU A 62 -4.12 -0.59 3.11
C GLU A 62 -3.07 -0.91 2.07
N LEU A 63 -1.98 -1.52 2.53
CA LEU A 63 -0.94 -2.01 1.63
C LEU A 63 -1.32 -3.38 1.10
N ARG A 64 -1.11 -3.58 -0.21
CA ARG A 64 -1.38 -4.84 -0.89
C ARG A 64 -0.42 -4.99 -2.05
N ARG A 65 -0.24 -6.23 -2.49
CA ARG A 65 0.50 -6.51 -3.72
C ARG A 65 -0.44 -6.39 -4.90
N LEU A 66 -0.09 -5.57 -5.87
CA LEU A 66 -0.90 -5.39 -7.06
C LEU A 66 -0.62 -6.48 -8.06
N ARG A 67 -1.68 -7.09 -8.59
CA ARG A 67 -1.59 -8.03 -9.69
C ARG A 67 -2.51 -7.54 -10.79
N ILE A 68 -1.94 -7.39 -11.98
CA ILE A 68 -2.70 -6.90 -13.14
C ILE A 68 -2.86 -8.05 -14.11
N ARG A 69 -4.11 -8.40 -14.40
CA ARG A 69 -4.44 -9.48 -15.32
C ARG A 69 -5.37 -8.92 -16.37
N GLY A 70 -4.79 -8.56 -17.54
CA GLY A 70 -5.56 -7.89 -18.57
C GLY A 70 -6.06 -6.55 -18.04
N SER A 71 -7.37 -6.37 -18.04
CA SER A 71 -7.97 -5.13 -17.53
C SER A 71 -8.37 -5.22 -16.07
N LEU A 72 -8.11 -6.35 -15.41
CA LEU A 72 -8.51 -6.57 -14.03
C LEU A 72 -7.34 -6.32 -13.10
N MET A 73 -7.58 -5.56 -12.04
CA MET A 73 -6.61 -5.35 -10.99
C MET A 73 -7.03 -6.14 -9.76
N GLU A 74 -6.08 -6.88 -9.20
CA GLU A 74 -6.29 -7.63 -7.97
C GLU A 74 -5.32 -7.11 -6.93
N LEU A 75 -5.81 -7.01 -5.70
CA LEU A 75 -4.99 -6.61 -4.56
C LEU A 75 -4.84 -7.80 -3.63
N TRP A 76 -3.63 -8.26 -3.51
CA TRP A 76 -3.31 -9.48 -2.77
C TRP A 76 -2.65 -9.13 -1.46
N PRO A 77 -3.24 -9.49 -0.33
CA PRO A 77 -2.51 -9.41 0.93
C PRO A 77 -1.47 -10.52 0.98
N GLU A 78 -0.40 -10.30 1.72
CA GLU A 78 0.56 -11.36 2.01
C GLU A 78 0.33 -11.81 3.43
N ASN A 79 -0.84 -12.41 3.62
CA ASN A 79 -1.32 -12.86 4.91
C ASN A 79 -2.38 -13.93 4.64
N ASP A 80 -2.11 -15.17 5.07
CA ASP A 80 -2.99 -16.29 4.78
C ASP A 80 -4.38 -16.14 5.34
N SER A 81 -4.54 -15.28 6.36
CA SER A 81 -5.85 -15.07 6.98
C SER A 81 -6.72 -14.08 6.24
N MET A 82 -6.22 -13.45 5.19
CA MET A 82 -6.93 -12.37 4.51
C MET A 82 -7.16 -12.73 3.06
N GLY A 83 -8.26 -12.23 2.51
CA GLY A 83 -8.65 -12.54 1.15
C GLY A 83 -8.16 -11.53 0.13
N ILE A 84 -8.23 -11.95 -1.13
CA ILE A 84 -7.86 -11.10 -2.27
C ILE A 84 -9.02 -10.18 -2.57
N THR A 85 -8.70 -8.93 -2.90
CA THR A 85 -9.70 -7.97 -3.33
C THR A 85 -9.63 -7.80 -4.84
N ARG A 86 -10.77 -8.01 -5.50
CA ARG A 86 -10.91 -7.78 -6.93
C ARG A 86 -11.99 -6.74 -7.12
N SER A 87 -11.62 -5.61 -7.70
CA SER A 87 -12.61 -4.56 -7.86
C SER A 87 -12.13 -3.57 -8.90
N GLN A 88 -13.09 -2.94 -9.56
CA GLN A 88 -12.80 -1.81 -10.41
C GLN A 88 -12.95 -0.49 -9.67
N ASN A 89 -13.39 -0.53 -8.42
CA ASN A 89 -13.61 0.66 -7.60
C ASN A 89 -12.49 0.84 -6.60
N LEU A 90 -11.26 0.80 -7.10
CA LEU A 90 -10.08 0.94 -6.27
C LEU A 90 -9.33 2.18 -6.67
N GLU A 91 -8.77 2.84 -5.68
CA GLU A 91 -7.89 3.96 -5.89
C GLU A 91 -6.52 3.60 -5.37
N ILE A 92 -5.50 3.76 -6.20
CA ILE A 92 -4.13 3.52 -5.77
C ILE A 92 -3.55 4.86 -5.37
N CYS A 93 -3.21 4.98 -4.10
CA CYS A 93 -2.79 6.24 -3.52
C CYS A 93 -1.29 6.42 -3.55
N GLY A 94 -0.54 5.34 -3.73
CA GLY A 94 0.90 5.43 -3.78
C GLY A 94 1.52 4.08 -4.01
N ILE A 95 2.78 4.08 -4.40
CA ILE A 95 3.56 2.87 -4.65
C ILE A 95 4.64 2.80 -3.61
N LEU A 96 4.72 1.68 -2.90
CA LEU A 96 5.70 1.50 -1.86
C LEU A 96 7.10 1.45 -2.46
N THR A 97 8.01 2.23 -1.92
CA THR A 97 9.38 2.25 -2.37
C THR A 97 10.37 1.79 -1.31
N GLU A 98 9.99 1.89 -0.05
CA GLU A 98 10.95 1.58 1.01
C GLU A 98 10.21 1.30 2.31
N ILE A 99 10.75 0.38 3.11
CA ILE A 99 10.29 0.15 4.47
C ILE A 99 11.46 0.47 5.40
N ARG A 100 11.20 1.18 6.48
CA ARG A 100 12.19 1.46 7.50
C ARG A 100 11.72 0.88 8.83
N ARG A 101 12.63 0.21 9.50
CA ARG A 101 12.36 -0.42 10.77
C ARG A 101 13.51 -0.14 11.70
N LYS A 102 13.15 0.26 12.92
CA LYS A 102 14.17 0.55 13.92
C LYS A 102 14.27 -0.64 14.88
N TYR A 103 15.47 -1.06 15.13
CA TYR A 103 15.73 -2.15 16.07
C TYR A 103 16.26 -1.66 17.39
#